data_70a6629211c1800bc4a34940762bcd5d
#
_entry.id   70a6629211c1800bc4a34940762bcd5d
#
_cell.length_a   1.000
_cell.length_b   1.000
_cell.length_c   1.000
_cell.angle_alpha   90.00
_cell.angle_beta   90.00
_cell.angle_gamma   90.00
#
_symmetry.space_group_name_H-M   'P 1'
#
loop_
_entity.id
_entity.type
_entity.pdbx_description
1 polymer ?
#
loop_
_entity_poly.entity_id
_entity_poly.type
_entity_poly.pdbx_seq_one_letter_code
_entity_poly.pdbx_strand_id
1 'polypeptide(L)'
;MVPYLLSMTQILLTKPKNKFAKVIEIIEQEKHKYKFRRGNLGQDNSRCTIGLLLSHYGWSGNSCASSDYDEADNKLHELLSVEDQFLIASINDKCENYDVVIERLERAGRDQ
;
A
#
# COMPACT_ATOMS: atom_id res chain seq x y z
N MET A 1 0.63 -11.31 -33.57
CA MET A 1 1.67 -12.15 -33.98
C MET A 1 2.59 -12.49 -32.84
N VAL A 2 3.15 -13.63 -32.92
CA VAL A 2 3.93 -14.20 -31.82
C VAL A 2 5.07 -13.32 -31.32
N PRO A 3 5.88 -12.68 -32.17
CA PRO A 3 7.00 -11.86 -31.67
C PRO A 3 6.58 -10.77 -30.70
N TYR A 4 5.45 -10.16 -30.95
CA TYR A 4 4.94 -9.12 -30.07
C TYR A 4 4.58 -9.69 -28.69
N LEU A 5 3.88 -10.81 -28.68
CA LEU A 5 3.49 -11.45 -27.44
C LEU A 5 4.70 -11.95 -26.65
N LEU A 6 5.68 -12.52 -27.35
CA LEU A 6 6.90 -12.97 -26.70
C LEU A 6 7.65 -11.81 -26.06
N SER A 7 7.71 -10.67 -26.75
CA SER A 7 8.38 -9.50 -26.22
C SER A 7 7.73 -9.02 -24.92
N MET A 8 6.41 -8.97 -24.89
CA MET A 8 5.70 -8.58 -23.68
C MET A 8 5.92 -9.56 -22.54
N THR A 9 5.90 -10.85 -22.85
CA THR A 9 6.15 -11.89 -21.88
C THR A 9 7.55 -11.74 -21.28
N GLN A 10 8.54 -11.49 -22.12
CA GLN A 10 9.91 -11.30 -21.66
C GLN A 10 10.03 -10.10 -20.75
N ILE A 11 9.36 -9.01 -21.07
CA ILE A 11 9.38 -7.83 -20.23
C ILE A 11 8.83 -8.15 -18.85
N LEU A 12 7.72 -8.88 -18.78
CA LEU A 12 7.13 -9.28 -17.50
C LEU A 12 8.04 -10.20 -16.72
N LEU A 13 8.70 -11.12 -17.39
CA LEU A 13 9.59 -12.07 -16.72
C LEU A 13 10.88 -11.42 -16.22
N THR A 14 11.36 -10.40 -16.92
CA THR A 14 12.59 -9.72 -16.52
C THR A 14 12.35 -8.63 -15.49
N LYS A 15 11.11 -8.23 -15.30
CA LYS A 15 10.77 -7.23 -14.29
C LYS A 15 11.03 -7.77 -12.91
N PRO A 16 11.79 -7.06 -12.06
CA PRO A 16 12.07 -7.56 -10.71
C PRO A 16 10.79 -7.78 -9.94
N LYS A 17 10.76 -8.85 -9.18
CA LYS A 17 9.68 -9.09 -8.24
C LYS A 17 9.73 -8.02 -7.14
N ASN A 18 8.57 -7.54 -6.75
CA ASN A 18 8.48 -6.60 -5.65
C ASN A 18 7.43 -7.10 -4.68
N LYS A 19 7.85 -7.38 -3.46
CA LYS A 19 6.95 -7.91 -2.45
C LYS A 19 5.82 -6.93 -2.11
N PHE A 20 6.01 -5.65 -2.38
CA PHE A 20 5.00 -4.63 -2.11
C PHE A 20 4.20 -4.22 -3.35
N ALA A 21 4.28 -5.00 -4.43
CA ALA A 21 3.59 -4.66 -5.67
C ALA A 21 2.09 -4.45 -5.47
N LYS A 22 1.44 -5.31 -4.70
CA LYS A 22 0.01 -5.19 -4.44
C LYS A 22 -0.30 -3.96 -3.60
N VAL A 23 0.53 -3.68 -2.61
CA VAL A 23 0.38 -2.48 -1.78
C VAL A 23 0.51 -1.23 -2.64
N ILE A 24 1.52 -1.18 -3.50
CA ILE A 24 1.73 -0.05 -4.40
C ILE A 24 0.52 0.15 -5.31
N GLU A 25 0.00 -0.94 -5.85
CA GLU A 25 -1.20 -0.88 -6.70
C GLU A 25 -2.38 -0.27 -5.96
N ILE A 26 -2.60 -0.68 -4.71
CA ILE A 26 -3.69 -0.14 -3.90
C ILE A 26 -3.48 1.35 -3.62
N ILE A 27 -2.25 1.74 -3.26
CA ILE A 27 -1.95 3.15 -3.01
C ILE A 27 -2.24 3.98 -4.26
N GLU A 28 -1.81 3.51 -5.43
CA GLU A 28 -2.07 4.20 -6.68
C GLU A 28 -3.56 4.38 -6.95
N GLN A 29 -4.36 3.38 -6.65
CA GLN A 29 -5.80 3.45 -6.84
C GLN A 29 -6.49 4.42 -5.88
N GLU A 30 -6.01 4.49 -4.62
CA GLU A 30 -6.73 5.17 -3.54
C GLU A 30 -6.17 6.55 -3.18
N LYS A 31 -4.95 6.87 -3.59
CA LYS A 31 -4.26 8.06 -3.11
C LYS A 31 -4.96 9.37 -3.43
N HIS A 32 -5.80 9.39 -4.45
CA HIS A 32 -6.54 10.60 -4.82
C HIS A 32 -7.74 10.88 -3.95
N LYS A 33 -8.14 9.91 -3.16
CA LYS A 33 -9.34 10.02 -2.31
C LYS A 33 -9.05 10.64 -0.95
N TYR A 34 -7.80 10.62 -0.51
CA TYR A 34 -7.45 11.03 0.84
C TYR A 34 -6.21 11.90 0.86
N LYS A 35 -6.17 12.81 1.82
CA LYS A 35 -4.97 13.59 2.10
C LYS A 35 -3.97 12.72 2.84
N PHE A 36 -2.70 12.90 2.55
CA PHE A 36 -1.62 12.20 3.22
C PHE A 36 -1.47 12.69 4.66
N ARG A 37 -1.15 11.78 5.57
CA ARG A 37 -0.83 12.16 6.94
C ARG A 37 0.22 11.22 7.52
N ARG A 38 0.83 11.68 8.61
CA ARG A 38 1.82 10.89 9.36
C ARG A 38 1.35 10.72 10.79
N GLY A 39 1.86 9.70 11.46
CA GLY A 39 1.69 9.52 12.88
C GLY A 39 0.55 8.61 13.27
N ASN A 40 -0.64 8.77 12.72
CA ASN A 40 -1.75 7.88 13.03
C ASN A 40 -2.50 7.49 11.76
N LEU A 41 -3.42 6.54 11.90
CA LEU A 41 -4.05 5.87 10.75
C LEU A 41 -4.88 6.82 9.89
N GLY A 42 -5.62 7.72 10.49
CA GLY A 42 -6.44 8.64 9.73
C GLY A 42 -7.48 9.35 10.55
N GLN A 43 -8.01 10.41 9.96
CA GLN A 43 -9.06 11.22 10.55
C GLN A 43 -9.72 11.99 9.41
N ASP A 44 -11.05 12.03 9.40
CA ASP A 44 -11.81 12.69 8.33
C ASP A 44 -11.40 12.14 6.96
N ASN A 45 -10.82 12.97 6.10
CA ASN A 45 -10.40 12.53 4.77
C ASN A 45 -8.88 12.40 4.64
N SER A 46 -8.15 12.29 5.75
CA SER A 46 -6.71 12.06 5.72
C SER A 46 -6.37 10.65 6.16
N ARG A 47 -5.29 10.09 5.59
CA ARG A 47 -4.85 8.72 5.89
C ARG A 47 -3.33 8.64 5.79
N CYS A 48 -2.72 7.91 6.74
CA CYS A 48 -1.37 7.42 6.50
C CYS A 48 -1.48 6.23 5.54
N THR A 49 -0.37 5.70 5.09
CA THR A 49 -0.39 4.59 4.14
C THR A 49 -1.15 3.38 4.68
N ILE A 50 -0.90 2.99 5.94
CA ILE A 50 -1.63 1.86 6.54
C ILE A 50 -3.13 2.15 6.60
N GLY A 51 -3.50 3.37 7.03
CA GLY A 51 -4.90 3.77 7.05
C GLY A 51 -5.55 3.76 5.67
N LEU A 52 -4.79 4.12 4.66
CA LEU A 52 -5.25 4.06 3.27
C LEU A 52 -5.57 2.62 2.87
N LEU A 53 -4.69 1.69 3.21
CA LEU A 53 -4.91 0.28 2.94
C LEU A 53 -6.15 -0.24 3.68
N LEU A 54 -6.28 0.13 4.94
CA LEU A 54 -7.47 -0.24 5.72
C LEU A 54 -8.73 0.31 5.08
N SER A 55 -8.70 1.55 4.61
CA SER A 55 -9.86 2.16 3.96
C SER A 55 -10.19 1.49 2.63
N HIS A 56 -9.17 1.02 1.91
CA HIS A 56 -9.38 0.23 0.71
C HIS A 56 -10.18 -1.04 1.04
N TYR A 57 -9.95 -1.63 2.19
CA TYR A 57 -10.64 -2.85 2.63
C TYR A 57 -11.90 -2.56 3.43
N GLY A 58 -12.35 -1.31 3.47
CA GLY A 58 -13.67 -0.98 4.01
C GLY A 58 -13.70 -0.15 5.28
N TRP A 59 -12.55 0.19 5.87
CA TRP A 59 -12.55 1.03 7.07
C TRP A 59 -13.05 2.43 6.75
N SER A 60 -13.99 2.91 7.53
CA SER A 60 -14.60 4.24 7.33
C SER A 60 -13.71 5.40 7.78
N GLY A 61 -12.67 5.11 8.56
CA GLY A 61 -11.80 6.15 9.08
C GLY A 61 -12.26 6.73 10.43
N ASN A 62 -13.33 6.19 10.99
CA ASN A 62 -13.88 6.76 12.22
C ASN A 62 -13.17 6.27 13.46
N SER A 63 -13.21 5.00 13.75
CA SER A 63 -12.69 4.46 14.99
C SER A 63 -12.05 3.10 14.78
N CYS A 64 -10.96 2.86 15.48
CA CYS A 64 -10.31 1.55 15.46
C CYS A 64 -11.10 0.51 16.27
N ALA A 65 -12.16 0.93 16.95
CA ALA A 65 -13.03 0.03 17.69
C ALA A 65 -14.24 -0.40 16.87
N SER A 66 -14.38 0.07 15.65
CA SER A 66 -15.54 -0.25 14.80
C SER A 66 -15.40 -1.63 14.17
N SER A 67 -16.54 -2.21 13.78
CA SER A 67 -16.53 -3.53 13.13
C SER A 67 -15.89 -3.45 11.75
N ASP A 68 -16.02 -2.33 11.03
CA ASP A 68 -15.40 -2.19 9.71
C ASP A 68 -13.87 -2.12 9.82
N TYR A 69 -13.34 -1.60 10.93
CA TYR A 69 -11.90 -1.64 11.19
C TYR A 69 -11.44 -3.08 11.35
N ASP A 70 -12.14 -3.87 12.15
CA ASP A 70 -11.75 -5.26 12.41
C ASP A 70 -11.72 -6.07 11.13
N GLU A 71 -12.71 -5.91 10.27
CA GLU A 71 -12.76 -6.61 9.00
C GLU A 71 -11.62 -6.18 8.07
N ALA A 72 -11.37 -4.89 8.00
CA ALA A 72 -10.29 -4.34 7.17
C ALA A 72 -8.93 -4.82 7.69
N ASP A 73 -8.74 -4.81 9.00
CA ASP A 73 -7.50 -5.23 9.62
C ASP A 73 -7.21 -6.70 9.34
N ASN A 74 -8.23 -7.54 9.38
CA ASN A 74 -8.07 -8.95 9.04
C ASN A 74 -7.59 -9.12 7.61
N LYS A 75 -8.15 -8.37 6.68
CA LYS A 75 -7.73 -8.44 5.28
C LYS A 75 -6.32 -7.91 5.09
N LEU A 76 -5.97 -6.86 5.83
CA LEU A 76 -4.61 -6.33 5.77
C LEU A 76 -3.60 -7.36 6.27
N HIS A 77 -3.94 -8.11 7.30
CA HIS A 77 -3.07 -9.17 7.81
C HIS A 77 -2.89 -10.32 6.82
N GLU A 78 -3.86 -10.54 5.95
CA GLU A 78 -3.71 -11.50 4.86
C GLU A 78 -2.73 -11.00 3.80
N LEU A 79 -2.68 -9.68 3.60
CA LEU A 79 -1.82 -9.08 2.60
C LEU A 79 -0.39 -8.88 3.10
N LEU A 80 -0.23 -8.48 4.35
CA LEU A 80 1.05 -8.04 4.92
C LEU A 80 1.29 -8.66 6.28
N SER A 81 2.50 -9.12 6.53
CA SER A 81 2.93 -9.49 7.86
C SER A 81 2.96 -8.27 8.77
N VAL A 82 2.95 -8.51 10.08
CA VAL A 82 3.05 -7.42 11.06
C VAL A 82 4.34 -6.63 10.84
N GLU A 83 5.44 -7.33 10.56
CA GLU A 83 6.73 -6.69 10.32
C GLU A 83 6.69 -5.76 9.11
N ASP A 84 6.06 -6.21 8.03
CA ASP A 84 5.92 -5.38 6.84
C ASP A 84 4.98 -4.20 7.08
N GLN A 85 3.95 -4.36 7.90
CA GLN A 85 3.09 -3.25 8.28
C GLN A 85 3.88 -2.19 9.04
N PHE A 86 4.73 -2.59 9.98
CA PHE A 86 5.58 -1.65 10.71
C PHE A 86 6.57 -0.96 9.80
N LEU A 87 7.15 -1.70 8.85
CA LEU A 87 8.07 -1.12 7.88
C LEU A 87 7.37 -0.04 7.05
N ILE A 88 6.17 -0.34 6.56
CA ILE A 88 5.41 0.61 5.76
C ILE A 88 5.04 1.84 6.60
N ALA A 89 4.61 1.65 7.83
CA ALA A 89 4.30 2.76 8.72
C ALA A 89 5.53 3.64 8.97
N SER A 90 6.68 3.02 9.17
CA SER A 90 7.94 3.74 9.37
C SER A 90 8.32 4.55 8.13
N ILE A 91 8.17 3.95 6.94
CA ILE A 91 8.43 4.65 5.69
C ILE A 91 7.49 5.84 5.55
N ASN A 92 6.19 5.63 5.83
CA ASN A 92 5.19 6.69 5.75
C ASN A 92 5.58 7.91 6.58
N ASP A 93 6.05 7.67 7.79
CA ASP A 93 6.34 8.77 8.71
C ASP A 93 7.58 9.57 8.31
N LYS A 94 8.36 9.07 7.36
CA LYS A 94 9.53 9.75 6.83
C LYS A 94 9.28 10.40 5.48
N CYS A 95 8.08 10.27 4.94
CA CYS A 95 7.73 10.78 3.62
C CYS A 95 6.80 11.98 3.72
N GLU A 96 6.67 12.71 2.63
CA GLU A 96 5.83 13.91 2.55
C GLU A 96 4.50 13.66 1.84
N ASN A 97 4.44 12.60 1.05
CA ASN A 97 3.23 12.27 0.29
C ASN A 97 3.27 10.81 -0.14
N TYR A 98 2.15 10.36 -0.71
CA TYR A 98 2.02 8.96 -1.14
C TYR A 98 2.99 8.58 -2.26
N ASP A 99 3.31 9.51 -3.15
CA ASP A 99 4.20 9.19 -4.26
C ASP A 99 5.61 8.88 -3.76
N VAL A 100 6.06 9.57 -2.73
CA VAL A 100 7.36 9.28 -2.12
C VAL A 100 7.32 7.93 -1.39
N VAL A 101 6.19 7.62 -0.74
CA VAL A 101 6.01 6.30 -0.11
C VAL A 101 6.13 5.21 -1.16
N ILE A 102 5.46 5.37 -2.29
CA ILE A 102 5.50 4.39 -3.37
C ILE A 102 6.94 4.17 -3.84
N GLU A 103 7.67 5.25 -4.06
CA GLU A 103 9.06 5.18 -4.50
C GLU A 103 9.92 4.38 -3.51
N ARG A 104 9.74 4.64 -2.23
CA ARG A 104 10.50 3.92 -1.20
C ARG A 104 10.09 2.48 -1.08
N LEU A 105 8.81 2.17 -1.25
CA LEU A 105 8.35 0.78 -1.25
C LEU A 105 8.88 0.02 -2.45
N GLU A 106 8.99 0.68 -3.59
CA GLU A 106 9.57 0.04 -4.76
C GLU A 106 11.01 -0.39 -4.51
N ARG A 107 11.78 0.45 -3.85
CA ARG A 107 13.16 0.12 -3.49
C ARG A 107 13.21 -0.99 -2.45
N ALA A 108 12.45 -0.84 -1.37
CA ALA A 108 12.47 -1.81 -0.27
C ALA A 108 12.00 -3.19 -0.74
N GLY A 109 10.99 -3.22 -1.61
CA GLY A 109 10.44 -4.48 -2.09
C GLY A 109 11.35 -5.23 -3.03
N ARG A 110 12.20 -4.52 -3.79
CA ARG A 110 13.10 -5.16 -4.74
C ARG A 110 14.26 -5.86 -4.04
N ASP A 111 14.61 -5.42 -2.87
CA ASP A 111 15.76 -5.96 -2.12
C ASP A 111 15.40 -7.24 -1.38
N GLN A 112 14.18 -7.74 -1.51
CA GLN A 112 13.74 -8.97 -0.84
C GLN A 112 13.85 -10.22 -1.74
#